data_31312a040c79cb2b3e52497a11b76491
#
_entry.id   31312a040c79cb2b3e52497a11b76491
#
_cell.length_a   1.000
_cell.length_b   1.000
_cell.length_c   1.000
_cell.angle_alpha   90.00
_cell.angle_beta   90.00
_cell.angle_gamma   90.00
#
_symmetry.space_group_name_H-M   'P 1'
#
loop_
_entity.id
_entity.type
_entity.pdbx_description
1 polymer ?
#
loop_
_entity_poly.entity_id
_entity_poly.type
_entity_poly.pdbx_seq_one_letter_code
_entity_poly.pdbx_strand_id
1 'polypeptide(L)'
;MVALDSGNYYEGSAANAGIGGTLFWKIPAGISGNYAYRCQVHGAMTGTIVVEAAAGGGGGGGSLPSRTSPSQATSSIADGASANIDITGFKGYALYTITTSAAAWVTLYTDGTSRTADSSRTENTDPLPDAGVIAEVITTGAQTVKLSPGTIGYNLESTPTTNIPVTVRNKSGSAAAITVAVEILQLEA
;
A
#
# COMPACT_ATOMS: atom_id res chain seq x y z
N MET A 1 -36.49 30.04 -2.81
CA MET A 1 -34.99 30.04 -2.87
C MET A 1 -34.46 29.62 -1.51
N VAL A 2 -33.63 28.63 -1.44
CA VAL A 2 -32.93 28.26 -0.18
C VAL A 2 -31.55 28.90 -0.26
N ALA A 3 -31.21 29.80 0.64
CA ALA A 3 -29.88 30.39 0.68
C ALA A 3 -28.99 29.56 1.59
N LEU A 4 -27.84 29.17 1.11
CA LEU A 4 -26.75 28.65 1.94
C LEU A 4 -25.91 29.84 2.41
N ASP A 5 -25.62 29.86 3.69
CA ASP A 5 -24.83 30.90 4.34
C ASP A 5 -23.36 30.70 3.96
N SER A 6 -22.89 31.31 2.91
CA SER A 6 -21.50 31.40 2.44
C SER A 6 -21.35 31.54 0.92
N GLY A 7 -22.39 31.96 0.20
CA GLY A 7 -22.26 32.27 -1.23
C GLY A 7 -22.21 31.05 -2.15
N ASN A 8 -22.46 29.85 -1.66
CA ASN A 8 -22.58 28.67 -2.49
C ASN A 8 -23.98 28.55 -3.06
N TYR A 9 -24.04 28.49 -4.37
CA TYR A 9 -25.28 28.36 -5.13
C TYR A 9 -25.53 26.90 -5.48
N TYR A 10 -26.81 26.52 -5.48
CA TYR A 10 -27.22 25.23 -6.03
C TYR A 10 -27.82 25.44 -7.41
N GLU A 11 -27.49 24.53 -8.32
CA GLU A 11 -28.12 24.45 -9.63
C GLU A 11 -29.39 23.61 -9.52
N GLY A 12 -30.50 24.19 -9.88
CA GLY A 12 -31.79 23.53 -9.91
C GLY A 12 -32.92 24.54 -9.92
N SER A 13 -34.08 24.17 -10.38
CA SER A 13 -35.32 24.96 -10.40
C SER A 13 -35.88 25.17 -8.98
N ALA A 14 -35.05 25.60 -8.08
CA ALA A 14 -35.33 25.73 -6.66
C ALA A 14 -36.17 26.95 -6.32
N ALA A 15 -36.29 27.88 -7.23
CA ALA A 15 -36.98 29.14 -6.97
C ALA A 15 -38.45 28.95 -6.63
N ASN A 16 -39.05 27.82 -6.99
CA ASN A 16 -40.44 27.49 -6.75
C ASN A 16 -40.70 25.99 -6.71
N ALA A 17 -39.88 25.21 -6.03
CA ALA A 17 -40.27 23.88 -5.71
C ALA A 17 -41.52 24.00 -4.81
N GLY A 18 -42.71 23.89 -5.39
CA GLY A 18 -43.93 23.72 -4.68
C GLY A 18 -43.87 22.50 -3.78
N ILE A 19 -44.87 22.23 -2.98
CA ILE A 19 -44.99 21.03 -2.15
C ILE A 19 -44.67 19.80 -3.03
N GLY A 20 -43.56 19.09 -2.72
CA GLY A 20 -43.09 17.93 -3.50
C GLY A 20 -42.02 18.18 -4.54
N GLY A 21 -41.51 19.41 -4.69
CA GLY A 21 -40.38 19.71 -5.56
C GLY A 21 -39.05 19.20 -4.98
N THR A 22 -38.12 18.78 -5.85
CA THR A 22 -36.83 18.32 -5.48
C THR A 22 -35.79 19.42 -5.72
N LEU A 23 -34.93 19.63 -4.72
CA LEU A 23 -33.82 20.57 -4.76
C LEU A 23 -32.50 19.80 -4.81
N PHE A 24 -31.62 20.13 -5.74
CA PHE A 24 -30.30 19.54 -5.84
C PHE A 24 -29.24 20.56 -5.44
N TRP A 25 -28.31 20.16 -4.58
CA TRP A 25 -27.10 20.90 -4.29
C TRP A 25 -25.90 20.08 -4.71
N LYS A 26 -25.16 20.57 -5.71
CA LYS A 26 -23.87 19.97 -6.08
C LYS A 26 -22.82 20.50 -5.13
N ILE A 27 -22.33 19.64 -4.25
CA ILE A 27 -21.29 19.97 -3.30
C ILE A 27 -19.97 20.18 -4.06
N PRO A 28 -19.34 21.37 -3.98
CA PRO A 28 -18.03 21.60 -4.58
C PRO A 28 -16.97 20.67 -3.96
N ALA A 29 -15.98 20.26 -4.76
CA ALA A 29 -14.87 19.44 -4.27
C ALA A 29 -14.05 20.22 -3.23
N GLY A 30 -13.63 19.52 -2.17
CA GLY A 30 -12.74 20.07 -1.14
C GLY A 30 -13.40 20.89 -0.05
N ILE A 31 -14.75 21.01 -0.02
CA ILE A 31 -15.45 21.66 1.09
C ILE A 31 -15.86 20.64 2.16
N SER A 32 -15.86 21.09 3.41
CA SER A 32 -16.40 20.36 4.56
C SER A 32 -16.96 21.37 5.57
N GLY A 33 -17.81 20.91 6.46
CA GLY A 33 -18.40 21.76 7.51
C GLY A 33 -19.92 21.76 7.53
N ASN A 34 -20.49 22.64 8.33
CA ASN A 34 -21.93 22.76 8.53
C ASN A 34 -22.49 23.89 7.67
N TYR A 35 -23.48 23.58 6.84
CA TYR A 35 -24.14 24.53 5.95
C TYR A 35 -25.60 24.67 6.37
N ALA A 36 -25.97 25.84 6.89
CA ALA A 36 -27.35 26.12 7.26
C ALA A 36 -28.20 26.38 6.01
N TYR A 37 -29.41 25.87 6.00
CA TYR A 37 -30.43 26.22 4.99
C TYR A 37 -31.70 26.70 5.66
N ARG A 38 -32.45 27.55 4.99
CA ARG A 38 -33.77 28.02 5.42
C ARG A 38 -34.73 28.20 4.25
N CYS A 39 -35.99 28.01 4.52
CA CYS A 39 -37.05 28.33 3.57
C CYS A 39 -37.26 29.85 3.52
N GLN A 40 -37.34 30.43 2.33
CA GLN A 40 -37.62 31.87 2.15
C GLN A 40 -39.05 32.25 2.49
N VAL A 41 -39.97 31.32 2.34
CA VAL A 41 -41.40 31.55 2.63
C VAL A 41 -41.74 31.35 4.10
N HIS A 42 -41.13 30.37 4.74
CA HIS A 42 -41.35 30.00 6.13
C HIS A 42 -40.07 30.15 6.92
N GLY A 43 -39.84 31.31 7.48
CA GLY A 43 -38.56 31.66 8.15
C GLY A 43 -38.16 30.75 9.33
N ALA A 44 -39.13 30.06 9.93
CA ALA A 44 -38.85 29.07 10.99
C ALA A 44 -38.42 27.69 10.45
N MET A 45 -38.55 27.44 9.15
CA MET A 45 -38.16 26.17 8.54
C MET A 45 -36.68 26.26 8.15
N THR A 46 -35.84 25.83 9.07
CA THR A 46 -34.37 25.82 8.92
C THR A 46 -33.79 24.43 9.17
N GLY A 47 -32.60 24.16 8.66
CA GLY A 47 -31.86 22.94 8.95
C GLY A 47 -30.39 23.10 8.62
N THR A 48 -29.63 22.06 8.90
CA THR A 48 -28.19 22.03 8.65
C THR A 48 -27.82 20.82 7.80
N ILE A 49 -27.03 21.04 6.79
CA ILE A 49 -26.36 19.97 6.03
C ILE A 49 -24.94 19.87 6.56
N VAL A 50 -24.57 18.71 7.07
CA VAL A 50 -23.20 18.42 7.48
C VAL A 50 -22.48 17.82 6.28
N VAL A 51 -21.44 18.52 5.78
CA VAL A 51 -20.53 17.97 4.78
C VAL A 51 -19.29 17.50 5.51
N GLU A 52 -19.16 16.21 5.63
CA GLU A 52 -17.96 15.62 6.23
C GLU A 52 -16.80 15.73 5.24
N ALA A 53 -15.61 16.10 5.75
CA ALA A 53 -14.41 15.92 4.97
C ALA A 53 -14.33 14.44 4.60
N ALA A 54 -14.10 14.12 3.33
CA ALA A 54 -13.89 12.73 2.94
C ALA A 54 -12.82 12.16 3.89
N ALA A 55 -13.28 11.34 4.85
CA ALA A 55 -12.36 10.53 5.63
C ALA A 55 -11.55 9.75 4.60
N GLY A 56 -10.22 9.84 4.61
CA GLY A 56 -9.31 9.34 3.57
C GLY A 56 -9.49 7.87 3.20
N GLY A 57 -10.66 7.57 2.68
CA GLY A 57 -11.13 6.30 2.13
C GLY A 57 -11.44 6.49 0.65
N GLY A 58 -10.52 6.14 -0.16
CA GLY A 58 -10.54 5.83 -1.57
C GLY A 58 -11.69 6.35 -2.45
N GLY A 59 -11.60 7.58 -2.96
CA GLY A 59 -12.57 8.04 -3.95
C GLY A 59 -12.38 9.47 -4.47
N GLY A 60 -11.37 10.20 -4.05
CA GLY A 60 -11.03 11.50 -4.64
C GLY A 60 -9.67 11.40 -5.32
N GLY A 61 -9.49 12.00 -6.47
CA GLY A 61 -8.30 11.95 -7.33
C GLY A 61 -6.95 12.18 -6.67
N GLY A 62 -6.63 11.37 -5.69
CA GLY A 62 -5.27 11.18 -5.21
C GLY A 62 -4.47 10.54 -6.35
N SER A 63 -3.27 11.04 -6.58
CA SER A 63 -2.32 10.39 -7.48
C SER A 63 -2.28 8.90 -7.17
N LEU A 64 -2.43 8.07 -8.20
CA LEU A 64 -2.25 6.64 -8.05
C LEU A 64 -0.90 6.37 -7.36
N PRO A 65 -0.80 5.35 -6.47
CA PRO A 65 0.46 5.01 -5.85
C PRO A 65 1.55 4.83 -6.90
N SER A 66 2.68 5.47 -6.73
CA SER A 66 3.85 5.25 -7.58
C SER A 66 4.63 4.04 -7.09
N ARG A 67 5.38 3.42 -7.97
CA ARG A 67 6.35 2.40 -7.58
C ARG A 67 7.41 3.00 -6.66
N THR A 68 7.86 2.21 -5.73
CA THR A 68 8.98 2.52 -4.86
C THR A 68 10.01 1.40 -4.89
N SER A 69 11.25 1.72 -4.53
CA SER A 69 12.34 0.75 -4.52
C SER A 69 13.04 0.72 -3.16
N PRO A 70 12.34 0.30 -2.08
CA PRO A 70 12.96 0.16 -0.79
C PRO A 70 14.05 -0.91 -0.81
N SER A 71 15.06 -0.73 0.04
CA SER A 71 16.18 -1.64 0.13
C SER A 71 16.69 -1.78 1.56
N GLN A 72 17.35 -2.91 1.85
CA GLN A 72 18.04 -3.17 3.10
C GLN A 72 19.31 -3.98 2.82
N ALA A 73 20.37 -3.69 3.57
CA ALA A 73 21.61 -4.45 3.50
C ALA A 73 21.73 -5.42 4.69
N THR A 74 22.36 -6.56 4.45
CA THR A 74 22.84 -7.43 5.54
C THR A 74 24.06 -6.83 6.21
N SER A 75 24.42 -7.28 7.40
CA SER A 75 25.83 -7.20 7.85
C SER A 75 26.71 -8.02 6.90
N SER A 76 28.03 -7.91 7.04
CA SER A 76 28.94 -8.82 6.32
C SER A 76 28.70 -10.26 6.80
N ILE A 77 28.37 -11.15 5.86
CA ILE A 77 28.11 -12.58 6.09
C ILE A 77 29.07 -13.42 5.26
N ALA A 78 29.59 -14.50 5.83
CA ALA A 78 30.49 -15.42 5.14
C ALA A 78 29.81 -16.04 3.91
N ASP A 79 30.61 -16.50 2.94
CA ASP A 79 30.08 -17.28 1.81
C ASP A 79 29.31 -18.52 2.31
N GLY A 80 28.15 -18.78 1.71
CA GLY A 80 27.24 -19.86 2.10
C GLY A 80 26.42 -19.59 3.37
N ALA A 81 26.74 -18.57 4.17
CA ALA A 81 25.97 -18.19 5.35
C ALA A 81 24.73 -17.35 4.97
N SER A 82 23.76 -17.33 5.88
CA SER A 82 22.50 -16.58 5.73
C SER A 82 22.38 -15.48 6.77
N ALA A 83 21.67 -14.41 6.41
CA ALA A 83 21.21 -13.38 7.32
C ALA A 83 19.74 -13.05 7.05
N ASN A 84 19.02 -12.66 8.08
CA ASN A 84 17.66 -12.18 8.01
C ASN A 84 17.67 -10.65 8.03
N ILE A 85 16.90 -10.03 7.15
CA ILE A 85 16.67 -8.58 7.09
C ILE A 85 15.16 -8.33 6.94
N ASP A 86 14.72 -7.13 7.31
CA ASP A 86 13.35 -6.68 7.08
C ASP A 86 13.42 -5.42 6.21
N ILE A 87 12.80 -5.46 5.03
CA ILE A 87 12.70 -4.30 4.14
C ILE A 87 11.42 -3.56 4.51
N THR A 88 11.50 -2.26 4.81
CA THR A 88 10.31 -1.44 5.06
C THR A 88 9.61 -1.13 3.74
N GLY A 89 8.42 -1.67 3.55
CA GLY A 89 7.62 -1.51 2.35
C GLY A 89 6.16 -1.18 2.69
N PHE A 90 5.24 -2.07 2.34
CA PHE A 90 3.78 -1.96 2.54
C PHE A 90 3.22 -3.26 3.10
N LYS A 91 2.05 -3.19 3.74
CA LYS A 91 1.35 -4.39 4.23
C LYS A 91 0.92 -5.32 3.10
N GLY A 92 0.49 -4.75 1.98
CA GLY A 92 0.22 -5.45 0.74
C GLY A 92 0.81 -4.71 -0.46
N TYR A 93 1.42 -5.43 -1.39
CA TYR A 93 2.12 -4.85 -2.53
C TYR A 93 2.16 -5.77 -3.75
N ALA A 94 2.27 -5.16 -4.93
CA ALA A 94 2.67 -5.87 -6.14
C ALA A 94 4.19 -5.77 -6.29
N LEU A 95 4.86 -6.92 -6.41
CA LEU A 95 6.31 -7.05 -6.52
C LEU A 95 6.69 -7.23 -8.01
N TYR A 96 7.58 -6.38 -8.51
CA TYR A 96 8.02 -6.38 -9.91
C TYR A 96 9.44 -6.85 -10.11
N THR A 97 10.36 -6.42 -9.23
CA THR A 97 11.78 -6.81 -9.34
C THR A 97 12.38 -7.06 -7.96
N ILE A 98 13.40 -7.91 -7.95
CA ILE A 98 14.31 -8.09 -6.83
C ILE A 98 15.73 -7.83 -7.37
N THR A 99 16.45 -6.91 -6.71
CA THR A 99 17.82 -6.53 -7.07
C THR A 99 18.76 -6.90 -5.94
N THR A 100 19.90 -7.50 -6.25
CA THR A 100 20.95 -7.83 -5.30
C THR A 100 22.26 -7.14 -5.69
N SER A 101 23.06 -6.73 -4.69
CA SER A 101 24.38 -6.12 -4.93
C SER A 101 25.50 -7.14 -5.16
N ALA A 102 25.25 -8.41 -4.92
CA ALA A 102 26.19 -9.52 -5.12
C ALA A 102 25.42 -10.82 -5.37
N ALA A 103 26.10 -11.90 -5.70
CA ALA A 103 25.50 -13.22 -5.83
C ALA A 103 24.87 -13.65 -4.51
N ALA A 104 23.59 -14.00 -4.57
CA ALA A 104 22.80 -14.36 -3.40
C ALA A 104 21.62 -15.27 -3.76
N TRP A 105 21.17 -16.03 -2.78
CA TRP A 105 19.85 -16.63 -2.75
C TRP A 105 18.98 -15.80 -1.80
N VAL A 106 17.93 -15.21 -2.33
CA VAL A 106 17.04 -14.28 -1.62
C VAL A 106 15.65 -14.88 -1.61
N THR A 107 15.04 -14.96 -0.42
CA THR A 107 13.67 -15.43 -0.23
C THR A 107 12.86 -14.41 0.57
N LEU A 108 11.69 -14.01 0.06
CA LEU A 108 10.75 -13.11 0.71
C LEU A 108 9.61 -13.92 1.33
N TYR A 109 9.17 -13.53 2.53
CA TYR A 109 8.15 -14.25 3.29
C TYR A 109 6.98 -13.36 3.70
N THR A 110 5.84 -14.00 4.00
CA THR A 110 4.64 -13.33 4.50
C THR A 110 4.79 -12.82 5.94
N ASP A 111 5.66 -13.44 6.73
CA ASP A 111 5.86 -13.13 8.14
C ASP A 111 7.18 -13.72 8.69
N GLY A 112 7.57 -13.29 9.89
CA GLY A 112 8.80 -13.74 10.53
C GLY A 112 8.75 -15.21 11.01
N THR A 113 7.57 -15.74 11.31
CA THR A 113 7.38 -17.14 11.70
C THR A 113 7.61 -18.06 10.51
N SER A 114 7.04 -17.76 9.37
CA SER A 114 7.27 -18.45 8.09
C SER A 114 8.74 -18.45 7.71
N ARG A 115 9.42 -17.30 7.80
CA ARG A 115 10.87 -17.19 7.58
C ARG A 115 11.67 -18.08 8.51
N THR A 116 11.29 -18.18 9.78
CA THR A 116 11.98 -19.01 10.76
C THR A 116 11.77 -20.50 10.48
N ALA A 117 10.55 -20.90 10.16
CA ALA A 117 10.20 -22.29 9.83
C ALA A 117 10.94 -22.79 8.59
N ASP A 118 11.15 -21.91 7.58
CA ASP A 118 11.85 -22.25 6.32
C ASP A 118 13.40 -22.18 6.42
N SER A 119 13.94 -21.85 7.58
CA SER A 119 15.39 -21.56 7.76
C SER A 119 16.33 -22.71 7.44
N SER A 120 15.85 -23.95 7.50
CA SER A 120 16.60 -25.16 7.19
C SER A 120 16.48 -25.63 5.75
N ARG A 121 15.64 -24.96 4.92
CA ARG A 121 15.46 -25.35 3.52
C ARG A 121 16.78 -25.21 2.75
N THR A 122 17.04 -26.20 1.92
CA THR A 122 18.20 -26.19 1.02
C THR A 122 17.85 -25.58 -0.32
N GLU A 123 18.83 -24.97 -0.97
CA GLU A 123 18.71 -24.45 -2.33
C GLU A 123 18.24 -25.56 -3.29
N ASN A 124 17.42 -25.18 -4.27
CA ASN A 124 16.77 -26.08 -5.23
C ASN A 124 15.78 -27.09 -4.61
N THR A 125 15.30 -26.81 -3.42
CA THR A 125 14.18 -27.54 -2.81
C THR A 125 12.95 -26.62 -2.80
N ASP A 126 11.83 -27.08 -3.31
CA ASP A 126 10.58 -26.30 -3.30
C ASP A 126 10.13 -26.03 -1.87
N PRO A 127 9.63 -24.82 -1.56
CA PRO A 127 9.04 -24.54 -0.26
C PRO A 127 7.80 -25.41 -0.03
N LEU A 128 7.51 -25.75 1.22
CA LEU A 128 6.25 -26.41 1.57
C LEU A 128 5.06 -25.51 1.23
N PRO A 129 3.87 -26.08 0.97
CA PRO A 129 2.70 -25.29 0.57
C PRO A 129 2.27 -24.18 1.55
N ASP A 130 2.61 -24.33 2.82
CA ASP A 130 2.31 -23.40 3.93
C ASP A 130 3.53 -22.60 4.41
N ALA A 131 4.66 -22.66 3.69
CA ALA A 131 5.91 -22.02 4.11
C ALA A 131 5.87 -20.48 4.05
N GLY A 132 4.80 -19.87 3.52
CA GLY A 132 4.65 -18.42 3.45
C GLY A 132 5.67 -17.72 2.55
N VAL A 133 6.27 -18.43 1.59
CA VAL A 133 7.22 -17.86 0.60
C VAL A 133 6.45 -17.07 -0.45
N ILE A 134 6.75 -15.77 -0.57
CA ILE A 134 6.16 -14.87 -1.56
C ILE A 134 6.91 -14.99 -2.90
N ALA A 135 8.23 -14.90 -2.83
CA ALA A 135 9.11 -14.98 -4.00
C ALA A 135 10.50 -15.45 -3.59
N GLU A 136 11.17 -16.09 -4.52
CA GLU A 136 12.53 -16.57 -4.37
C GLU A 136 13.33 -16.28 -5.62
N VAL A 137 14.56 -15.82 -5.45
CA VAL A 137 15.50 -15.61 -6.57
C VAL A 137 16.91 -16.06 -6.19
N ILE A 138 17.62 -16.59 -7.16
CA ILE A 138 19.06 -16.91 -7.07
C ILE A 138 19.78 -16.05 -8.10
N THR A 139 20.75 -15.25 -7.64
CA THR A 139 21.56 -14.41 -8.49
C THR A 139 23.03 -14.88 -8.53
N THR A 140 23.70 -14.63 -9.64
CA THR A 140 25.13 -15.03 -9.84
C THR A 140 26.08 -13.85 -9.69
N GLY A 141 25.56 -12.68 -9.34
CA GLY A 141 26.32 -11.43 -9.17
C GLY A 141 25.38 -10.29 -8.79
N ALA A 142 25.84 -9.06 -8.88
CA ALA A 142 24.97 -7.90 -8.81
C ALA A 142 23.97 -7.94 -9.98
N GLN A 143 22.68 -8.10 -9.67
CA GLN A 143 21.67 -8.41 -10.68
C GLN A 143 20.28 -7.93 -10.26
N THR A 144 19.49 -7.51 -11.26
CA THR A 144 18.06 -7.27 -11.12
C THR A 144 17.29 -8.39 -11.80
N VAL A 145 16.49 -9.13 -11.02
CA VAL A 145 15.57 -10.17 -11.52
C VAL A 145 14.18 -9.56 -11.68
N LYS A 146 13.62 -9.67 -12.88
CA LYS A 146 12.25 -9.22 -13.19
C LYS A 146 11.28 -10.37 -12.97
N LEU A 147 10.22 -10.12 -12.21
CA LEU A 147 9.14 -11.07 -11.98
C LEU A 147 8.03 -10.81 -13.01
N SER A 148 7.78 -11.78 -13.87
CA SER A 148 6.73 -11.68 -14.90
C SER A 148 6.00 -13.00 -15.05
N PRO A 149 4.68 -13.05 -14.74
CA PRO A 149 3.87 -11.95 -14.20
C PRO A 149 4.37 -11.48 -12.83
N GLY A 150 4.03 -10.24 -12.44
CA GLY A 150 4.33 -9.71 -11.10
C GLY A 150 3.66 -10.56 -10.01
N THR A 151 4.30 -10.62 -8.85
CA THR A 151 3.81 -11.37 -7.68
C THR A 151 3.13 -10.42 -6.69
N ILE A 152 2.06 -10.87 -6.06
CA ILE A 152 1.43 -10.15 -4.93
C ILE A 152 2.08 -10.63 -3.64
N GLY A 153 2.64 -9.68 -2.88
CA GLY A 153 3.15 -9.90 -1.53
C GLY A 153 2.26 -9.23 -0.49
N TYR A 154 2.24 -9.77 0.72
CA TYR A 154 1.49 -9.25 1.84
C TYR A 154 2.09 -9.72 3.16
N ASN A 155 1.82 -8.97 4.24
CA ASN A 155 2.28 -9.30 5.58
C ASN A 155 1.16 -10.02 6.35
N LEU A 156 1.44 -11.20 6.89
CA LEU A 156 0.52 -12.04 7.68
C LEU A 156 0.86 -12.10 9.18
N GLU A 157 1.64 -11.15 9.69
CA GLU A 157 1.79 -11.03 11.14
C GLU A 157 0.41 -10.85 11.80
N SER A 158 0.26 -11.27 13.06
CA SER A 158 -1.02 -11.14 13.80
C SER A 158 -1.56 -9.70 13.81
N THR A 159 -0.67 -8.73 13.73
CA THR A 159 -0.94 -7.33 13.40
C THR A 159 -0.10 -6.98 12.19
N PRO A 160 -0.69 -6.90 10.98
CA PRO A 160 0.07 -6.66 9.76
C PRO A 160 0.90 -5.38 9.83
N THR A 161 2.18 -5.51 9.48
CA THR A 161 3.16 -4.41 9.47
C THR A 161 3.61 -4.11 8.04
N THR A 162 4.38 -3.04 7.87
CA THR A 162 4.98 -2.69 6.58
C THR A 162 6.31 -3.41 6.32
N ASN A 163 6.73 -4.33 7.21
CA ASN A 163 7.95 -5.09 7.05
C ASN A 163 7.75 -6.23 6.05
N ILE A 164 8.72 -6.38 5.17
CA ILE A 164 8.86 -7.52 4.25
C ILE A 164 9.99 -8.38 4.80
N PRO A 165 9.69 -9.53 5.44
CA PRO A 165 10.72 -10.42 5.96
C PRO A 165 11.48 -11.10 4.83
N VAL A 166 12.81 -11.02 4.88
CA VAL A 166 13.69 -11.56 3.83
C VAL A 166 14.82 -12.37 4.45
N THR A 167 15.13 -13.51 3.88
CA THR A 167 16.39 -14.24 4.12
C THR A 167 17.32 -14.04 2.92
N VAL A 168 18.57 -13.73 3.21
CA VAL A 168 19.63 -13.57 2.22
C VAL A 168 20.75 -14.55 2.51
N ARG A 169 21.04 -15.48 1.59
CA ARG A 169 22.20 -16.35 1.66
C ARG A 169 23.27 -15.84 0.71
N ASN A 170 24.47 -15.61 1.24
CA ASN A 170 25.60 -15.16 0.44
C ASN A 170 26.13 -16.30 -0.47
N LYS A 171 26.29 -16.00 -1.76
CA LYS A 171 26.82 -16.90 -2.78
C LYS A 171 27.99 -16.27 -3.56
N SER A 172 28.59 -15.20 -3.01
CA SER A 172 29.62 -14.41 -3.74
C SER A 172 30.99 -15.00 -3.70
N GLY A 173 31.24 -16.13 -3.03
CA GLY A 173 32.54 -16.76 -2.89
C GLY A 173 33.42 -16.13 -1.81
N SER A 174 32.96 -15.08 -1.12
CA SER A 174 33.70 -14.39 -0.06
C SER A 174 32.74 -13.72 0.91
N ALA A 175 33.22 -13.30 2.09
CA ALA A 175 32.39 -12.56 3.04
C ALA A 175 32.00 -11.21 2.43
N ALA A 176 30.68 -10.90 2.46
CA ALA A 176 30.14 -9.69 1.87
C ALA A 176 28.89 -9.19 2.63
N ALA A 177 28.67 -7.89 2.64
CA ALA A 177 27.40 -7.29 2.92
C ALA A 177 26.60 -7.21 1.61
N ILE A 178 25.36 -7.71 1.62
CA ILE A 178 24.52 -7.81 0.42
C ILE A 178 23.32 -6.90 0.60
N THR A 179 23.16 -5.94 -0.30
CA THR A 179 21.97 -5.10 -0.36
C THR A 179 20.93 -5.79 -1.24
N VAL A 180 19.72 -5.92 -0.71
CA VAL A 180 18.53 -6.35 -1.45
C VAL A 180 17.60 -5.18 -1.60
N ALA A 181 17.20 -4.87 -2.84
CA ALA A 181 16.17 -3.89 -3.16
C ALA A 181 15.00 -4.56 -3.87
N VAL A 182 13.79 -4.10 -3.62
CA VAL A 182 12.58 -4.59 -4.29
C VAL A 182 11.88 -3.42 -4.96
N GLU A 183 11.43 -3.58 -6.22
CA GLU A 183 10.53 -2.61 -6.85
C GLU A 183 9.10 -3.06 -6.60
N ILE A 184 8.35 -2.25 -5.87
CA ILE A 184 6.99 -2.57 -5.40
C ILE A 184 6.00 -1.44 -5.67
N LEU A 185 4.73 -1.79 -5.84
CA LEU A 185 3.59 -0.89 -5.89
C LEU A 185 2.69 -1.18 -4.70
N GLN A 186 2.32 -0.15 -3.96
CA GLN A 186 1.42 -0.25 -2.81
C GLN A 186 0.03 -0.76 -3.22
N LEU A 187 -0.48 -1.74 -2.49
CA LEU A 187 -1.86 -2.22 -2.56
C LEU A 187 -2.58 -1.98 -1.22
N GLU A 188 -1.84 -2.08 -0.10
CA GLU A 188 -2.32 -1.80 1.26
C GLU A 188 -1.26 -1.01 2.04
N ALA A 189 -1.69 0.02 2.80
CA ALA A 189 -0.80 0.91 3.58
C ALA A 189 -0.43 0.33 4.94
#